data_113fd62f1132ee77ab3218376a6d1983
#
_entry.id   113fd62f1132ee77ab3218376a6d1983
#
_cell.length_a   1.000
_cell.length_b   1.000
_cell.length_c   1.000
_cell.angle_alpha   90.00
_cell.angle_beta   90.00
_cell.angle_gamma   90.00
#
_symmetry.space_group_name_H-M   'P 1'
#
loop_
_entity.id
_entity.type
_entity.pdbx_description
1 polymer ?
#
loop_
_entity_poly.entity_id
_entity_poly.type
_entity_poly.pdbx_seq_one_letter_code
_entity_poly.pdbx_strand_id
1 'polypeptide(L)'
;MVIASPSATFGLPEVARGLAANASGLPRLVRICGLQIASQIALTGQSVSAEEALKFNIANKVSKTQDSLVQEALEMAKLIASHSPDAVIVTRSGLREAWQQASVEQANRVTQDRYSKALYKGENAKIGLDAFADKRLPKWLPSNL
;
A
#
# COMPACT_ATOMS: atom_id res chain seq x y z
N MET A 1 0.59 -2.91 -1.20
CA MET A 1 -0.35 -3.93 -0.69
C MET A 1 0.33 -5.29 -0.74
N VAL A 2 -0.07 -6.20 0.14
CA VAL A 2 0.48 -7.55 0.26
C VAL A 2 -0.67 -8.55 0.22
N ILE A 3 -0.62 -9.50 -0.70
CA ILE A 3 -1.51 -10.66 -0.73
C ILE A 3 -0.61 -11.86 -0.43
N ALA A 4 -0.88 -12.57 0.64
CA ALA A 4 -0.09 -13.70 1.10
C ALA A 4 -0.69 -15.02 0.59
N SER A 5 0.16 -16.01 0.30
CA SER A 5 -0.33 -17.37 0.14
C SER A 5 -0.69 -17.98 1.52
N PRO A 6 -1.58 -18.98 1.60
CA PRO A 6 -1.94 -19.59 2.89
C PRO A 6 -0.75 -20.19 3.64
N SER A 7 0.29 -20.62 2.92
CA SER A 7 1.52 -21.20 3.49
C SER A 7 2.63 -20.17 3.75
N ALA A 8 2.41 -18.89 3.46
CA ALA A 8 3.42 -17.84 3.66
C ALA A 8 3.68 -17.60 5.15
N THR A 9 4.94 -17.32 5.48
CA THR A 9 5.37 -16.88 6.80
C THR A 9 6.11 -15.55 6.72
N PHE A 10 6.01 -14.75 7.76
CA PHE A 10 6.65 -13.44 7.87
C PHE A 10 7.46 -13.38 9.16
N GLY A 11 8.67 -12.83 9.12
CA GLY A 11 9.49 -12.73 10.34
C GLY A 11 10.74 -11.88 10.13
N LEU A 12 11.38 -11.55 11.25
CA LEU A 12 12.68 -10.88 11.33
C LEU A 12 13.61 -11.76 12.20
N PRO A 13 14.27 -12.77 11.62
CA PRO A 13 15.04 -13.75 12.37
C PRO A 13 16.45 -13.28 12.77
N GLU A 14 16.82 -12.02 12.48
CA GLU A 14 18.16 -11.48 12.64
C GLU A 14 18.66 -11.60 14.06
N VAL A 15 17.81 -11.34 15.06
CA VAL A 15 18.19 -11.38 16.48
C VAL A 15 18.69 -12.76 16.91
N ALA A 16 18.15 -13.84 16.35
CA ALA A 16 18.60 -15.21 16.61
C ALA A 16 20.00 -15.51 16.04
N ARG A 17 20.55 -14.59 15.24
CA ARG A 17 21.89 -14.69 14.62
C ARG A 17 22.84 -13.59 15.08
N GLY A 18 22.51 -12.89 16.19
CA GLY A 18 23.30 -11.77 16.70
C GLY A 18 23.29 -10.53 15.82
N LEU A 19 22.30 -10.39 14.95
CA LEU A 19 22.13 -9.27 14.03
C LEU A 19 20.86 -8.47 14.34
N ALA A 20 20.71 -7.31 13.72
CA ALA A 20 19.49 -6.51 13.77
C ALA A 20 18.96 -6.26 12.34
N ALA A 21 17.64 -6.15 12.20
CA ALA A 21 16.97 -5.90 10.93
C ALA A 21 17.12 -4.42 10.49
N ASN A 22 18.36 -3.99 10.23
CA ASN A 22 18.74 -2.58 10.00
C ASN A 22 18.36 -2.04 8.60
N ALA A 23 17.95 -2.88 7.65
CA ALA A 23 17.52 -2.44 6.32
C ALA A 23 16.12 -1.80 6.30
N SER A 24 15.81 -0.99 7.32
CA SER A 24 14.52 -0.31 7.53
C SER A 24 13.34 -1.25 7.83
N GLY A 25 13.59 -2.50 8.17
CA GLY A 25 12.54 -3.45 8.56
C GLY A 25 11.84 -3.03 9.85
N LEU A 26 12.62 -2.72 10.88
CA LEU A 26 12.09 -2.36 12.21
C LEU A 26 11.14 -1.14 12.19
N PRO A 27 11.50 0.04 11.68
CA PRO A 27 10.61 1.19 11.70
C PRO A 27 9.36 0.98 10.82
N ARG A 28 9.48 0.22 9.73
CA ARG A 28 8.33 -0.12 8.90
C ARG A 28 7.38 -1.07 9.62
N LEU A 29 7.89 -2.09 10.28
CA LEU A 29 7.07 -3.05 11.01
C LEU A 29 6.28 -2.35 12.13
N VAL A 30 6.94 -1.48 12.92
CA VAL A 30 6.26 -0.69 13.98
C VAL A 30 5.12 0.17 13.40
N ARG A 31 5.33 0.80 12.26
CA ARG A 31 4.29 1.62 11.61
C ARG A 31 3.12 0.79 11.05
N ILE A 32 3.37 -0.45 10.67
CA ILE A 32 2.35 -1.35 10.10
C ILE A 32 1.50 -1.95 11.22
N CYS A 33 2.13 -2.59 12.23
CA CYS A 33 1.43 -3.41 13.21
C CYS A 33 1.53 -2.90 14.66
N GLY A 34 2.12 -1.72 14.86
CA GLY A 34 2.33 -1.14 16.19
C GLY A 34 3.51 -1.74 16.94
N LEU A 35 3.92 -1.05 18.01
CA LEU A 35 5.14 -1.38 18.74
C LEU A 35 5.11 -2.78 19.37
N GLN A 36 3.97 -3.20 19.94
CA GLN A 36 3.89 -4.47 20.67
C GLN A 36 4.06 -5.68 19.76
N ILE A 37 3.33 -5.73 18.64
CA ILE A 37 3.46 -6.81 17.66
C ILE A 37 4.82 -6.78 16.98
N ALA A 38 5.31 -5.59 16.61
CA ALA A 38 6.65 -5.45 16.05
C ALA A 38 7.75 -5.95 17.01
N SER A 39 7.64 -5.63 18.30
CA SER A 39 8.57 -6.10 19.33
C SER A 39 8.51 -7.63 19.49
N GLN A 40 7.32 -8.20 19.51
CA GLN A 40 7.17 -9.65 19.57
C GLN A 40 7.89 -10.34 18.41
N ILE A 41 7.60 -9.93 17.17
CA ILE A 41 8.22 -10.52 15.96
C ILE A 41 9.73 -10.32 15.95
N ALA A 42 10.21 -9.10 16.19
CA ALA A 42 11.60 -8.74 16.03
C ALA A 42 12.50 -9.25 17.16
N LEU A 43 12.01 -9.28 18.42
CA LEU A 43 12.82 -9.69 19.57
C LEU A 43 12.81 -11.21 19.81
N THR A 44 11.72 -11.90 19.40
CA THR A 44 11.70 -13.35 19.48
C THR A 44 12.36 -14.03 18.28
N GLY A 45 12.45 -13.32 17.13
CA GLY A 45 12.91 -13.90 15.87
C GLY A 45 11.95 -14.95 15.29
N GLN A 46 10.75 -15.10 15.86
CA GLN A 46 9.76 -16.05 15.40
C GLN A 46 9.03 -15.54 14.17
N SER A 47 8.68 -16.47 13.30
CA SER A 47 7.82 -16.18 12.15
C SER A 47 6.36 -16.23 12.55
N VAL A 48 5.54 -15.38 11.92
CA VAL A 48 4.08 -15.39 12.01
C VAL A 48 3.50 -15.98 10.72
N SER A 49 2.38 -16.67 10.84
CA SER A 49 1.64 -17.24 9.70
C SER A 49 0.98 -16.17 8.83
N ALA A 50 0.47 -16.57 7.66
CA ALA A 50 -0.29 -15.68 6.79
C ALA A 50 -1.55 -15.12 7.47
N GLU A 51 -2.24 -15.95 8.25
CA GLU A 51 -3.44 -15.55 8.99
C GLU A 51 -3.11 -14.55 10.12
N GLU A 52 -2.01 -14.74 10.84
CA GLU A 52 -1.53 -13.79 11.83
C GLU A 52 -1.09 -12.47 11.17
N ALA A 53 -0.38 -12.56 10.03
CA ALA A 53 0.04 -11.39 9.26
C ALA A 53 -1.17 -10.56 8.78
N LEU A 54 -2.29 -11.21 8.41
CA LEU A 54 -3.55 -10.54 8.10
C LEU A 54 -4.12 -9.82 9.33
N LYS A 55 -4.17 -10.49 10.49
CA LYS A 55 -4.65 -9.90 11.76
C LYS A 55 -3.79 -8.72 12.22
N PHE A 56 -2.51 -8.76 11.93
CA PHE A 56 -1.53 -7.72 12.31
C PHE A 56 -1.38 -6.61 11.26
N ASN A 57 -2.22 -6.57 10.24
CA ASN A 57 -2.16 -5.62 9.11
C ASN A 57 -0.86 -5.68 8.28
N ILE A 58 -0.07 -6.73 8.41
CA ILE A 58 1.13 -6.98 7.59
C ILE A 58 0.72 -7.42 6.18
N ALA A 59 -0.33 -8.23 6.08
CA ALA A 59 -0.96 -8.61 4.82
C ALA A 59 -2.35 -7.96 4.68
N ASN A 60 -2.74 -7.63 3.44
CA ASN A 60 -4.08 -7.12 3.13
C ASN A 60 -5.09 -8.26 2.92
N LYS A 61 -4.58 -9.43 2.51
CA LYS A 61 -5.41 -10.59 2.18
C LYS A 61 -4.56 -11.86 2.23
N VAL A 62 -5.17 -12.98 2.61
CA VAL A 62 -4.65 -14.32 2.32
C VAL A 62 -5.43 -14.87 1.14
N SER A 63 -4.74 -15.41 0.13
CA SER A 63 -5.38 -16.02 -1.03
C SER A 63 -6.12 -17.29 -0.64
N LYS A 64 -7.14 -17.67 -1.43
CA LYS A 64 -7.94 -18.88 -1.16
C LYS A 64 -7.08 -20.14 -1.20
N THR A 65 -6.17 -20.22 -2.16
CA THR A 65 -5.23 -21.33 -2.33
C THR A 65 -3.86 -20.77 -2.73
N GLN A 66 -2.84 -21.63 -2.70
CA GLN A 66 -1.51 -21.32 -3.23
C GLN A 66 -1.58 -20.95 -4.71
N ASP A 67 -2.34 -21.71 -5.48
CA ASP A 67 -2.43 -21.55 -6.95
C ASP A 67 -3.23 -20.32 -7.36
N SER A 68 -4.22 -19.91 -6.55
CA SER A 68 -5.04 -18.72 -6.83
C SER A 68 -4.36 -17.38 -6.50
N LEU A 69 -3.20 -17.39 -5.81
CA LEU A 69 -2.52 -16.19 -5.33
C LEU A 69 -2.28 -15.14 -6.43
N VAL A 70 -1.69 -15.58 -7.54
CA VAL A 70 -1.35 -14.68 -8.65
C VAL A 70 -2.61 -14.11 -9.30
N GLN A 71 -3.63 -14.95 -9.51
CA GLN A 71 -4.89 -14.53 -10.09
C GLN A 71 -5.60 -13.50 -9.20
N GLU A 72 -5.67 -13.73 -7.89
CA GLU A 72 -6.27 -12.80 -6.93
C GLU A 72 -5.50 -11.48 -6.84
N ALA A 73 -4.16 -11.53 -6.97
CA ALA A 73 -3.34 -10.33 -7.04
C ALA A 73 -3.59 -9.53 -8.33
N LEU A 74 -3.74 -10.21 -9.46
CA LEU A 74 -4.07 -9.60 -10.75
C LEU A 74 -5.45 -8.97 -10.75
N GLU A 75 -6.44 -9.56 -10.10
CA GLU A 75 -7.78 -8.98 -9.94
C GLU A 75 -7.71 -7.64 -9.17
N MET A 76 -6.95 -7.59 -8.08
CA MET A 76 -6.72 -6.34 -7.33
C MET A 76 -5.98 -5.31 -8.19
N ALA A 77 -4.96 -5.73 -8.94
CA ALA A 77 -4.22 -4.84 -9.83
C ALA A 77 -5.10 -4.28 -10.96
N LYS A 78 -5.94 -5.11 -11.57
CA LYS A 78 -6.90 -4.70 -12.60
C LYS A 78 -7.91 -3.68 -12.05
N LEU A 79 -8.39 -3.87 -10.82
CA LEU A 79 -9.28 -2.91 -10.18
C LEU A 79 -8.60 -1.56 -10.03
N ILE A 80 -7.36 -1.51 -9.57
CA ILE A 80 -6.58 -0.26 -9.45
C ILE A 80 -6.35 0.36 -10.83
N ALA A 81 -6.00 -0.45 -11.82
CA ALA A 81 -5.74 0.00 -13.18
C ALA A 81 -6.99 0.50 -13.93
N SER A 82 -8.19 0.19 -13.42
CA SER A 82 -9.45 0.72 -13.97
C SER A 82 -9.73 2.17 -13.57
N HIS A 83 -8.96 2.71 -12.63
CA HIS A 83 -9.10 4.10 -12.18
C HIS A 83 -8.18 5.05 -12.94
N SER A 84 -8.42 6.37 -12.80
CA SER A 84 -7.57 7.41 -13.39
C SER A 84 -6.11 7.24 -12.97
N PRO A 85 -5.15 7.11 -13.91
CA PRO A 85 -3.75 6.95 -13.58
C PRO A 85 -3.20 8.13 -12.77
N ASP A 86 -3.61 9.36 -13.09
CA ASP A 86 -3.21 10.56 -12.35
C ASP A 86 -3.71 10.52 -10.91
N ALA A 87 -4.99 10.17 -10.70
CA ALA A 87 -5.56 10.05 -9.36
C ALA A 87 -4.87 8.94 -8.55
N VAL A 88 -4.55 7.81 -9.16
CA VAL A 88 -3.81 6.71 -8.50
C VAL A 88 -2.41 7.16 -8.10
N ILE A 89 -1.67 7.88 -8.97
CA ILE A 89 -0.33 8.40 -8.66
C ILE A 89 -0.38 9.36 -7.47
N VAL A 90 -1.28 10.34 -7.50
CA VAL A 90 -1.40 11.35 -6.43
C VAL A 90 -1.86 10.72 -5.12
N THR A 91 -2.85 9.84 -5.15
CA THR A 91 -3.32 9.11 -3.97
C THR A 91 -2.19 8.29 -3.35
N ARG A 92 -1.45 7.54 -4.17
CA ARG A 92 -0.29 6.76 -3.68
C ARG A 92 0.79 7.65 -3.09
N SER A 93 1.06 8.82 -3.68
CA SER A 93 2.01 9.78 -3.13
C SER A 93 1.56 10.31 -1.78
N GLY A 94 0.30 10.73 -1.64
CA GLY A 94 -0.26 11.18 -0.36
C GLY A 94 -0.17 10.14 0.75
N LEU A 95 -0.49 8.88 0.44
CA LEU A 95 -0.34 7.77 1.38
C LEU A 95 1.12 7.57 1.82
N ARG A 96 2.08 7.75 0.92
CA ARG A 96 3.51 7.66 1.26
C ARG A 96 4.01 8.84 2.07
N GLU A 97 3.56 10.06 1.77
CA GLU A 97 3.88 11.24 2.58
C GLU A 97 3.34 11.07 4.01
N ALA A 98 2.08 10.66 4.18
CA ALA A 98 1.51 10.35 5.49
C ALA A 98 2.28 9.24 6.25
N TRP A 99 2.83 8.27 5.52
CA TRP A 99 3.69 7.23 6.10
C TRP A 99 5.06 7.77 6.55
N GLN A 100 5.62 8.74 5.85
CA GLN A 100 6.97 9.26 6.09
C GLN A 100 6.99 10.43 7.06
N GLN A 101 5.94 11.26 7.04
CA GLN A 101 5.83 12.47 7.89
C GLN A 101 5.15 12.14 9.22
N ALA A 102 5.54 12.87 10.27
CA ALA A 102 4.87 12.81 11.56
C ALA A 102 3.59 13.69 11.61
N SER A 103 3.54 14.76 10.80
CA SER A 103 2.42 15.69 10.72
C SER A 103 1.54 15.40 9.50
N VAL A 104 0.24 15.26 9.74
CA VAL A 104 -0.78 15.09 8.70
C VAL A 104 -0.86 16.32 7.80
N GLU A 105 -0.78 17.52 8.38
CA GLU A 105 -0.82 18.79 7.66
C GLU A 105 0.38 18.94 6.74
N GLN A 106 1.57 18.55 7.20
CA GLN A 106 2.78 18.58 6.38
C GLN A 106 2.67 17.59 5.21
N ALA A 107 2.24 16.36 5.46
CA ALA A 107 2.04 15.34 4.43
C ALA A 107 1.03 15.80 3.37
N ASN A 108 -0.08 16.40 3.80
CA ASN A 108 -1.11 16.95 2.91
C ASN A 108 -0.54 18.11 2.08
N ARG A 109 0.15 19.07 2.72
CA ARG A 109 0.75 20.21 2.01
C ARG A 109 1.74 19.76 0.94
N VAL A 110 2.66 18.86 1.26
CA VAL A 110 3.65 18.33 0.30
C VAL A 110 2.96 17.67 -0.90
N THR A 111 1.91 16.89 -0.66
CA THR A 111 1.15 16.25 -1.74
C THR A 111 0.42 17.27 -2.61
N GLN A 112 -0.23 18.26 -1.98
CA GLN A 112 -0.96 19.31 -2.69
C GLN A 112 -0.03 20.19 -3.51
N ASP A 113 1.05 20.70 -2.94
CA ASP A 113 2.02 21.57 -3.63
C ASP A 113 2.61 20.86 -4.86
N ARG A 114 2.85 19.55 -4.75
CA ARG A 114 3.44 18.77 -5.84
C ARG A 114 2.47 18.49 -6.98
N TYR A 115 1.21 18.17 -6.68
CA TYR A 115 0.32 17.55 -7.66
C TYR A 115 -1.01 18.27 -7.92
N SER A 116 -1.53 19.10 -6.98
CA SER A 116 -2.92 19.58 -7.10
C SER A 116 -3.18 20.33 -8.39
N LYS A 117 -2.25 21.22 -8.80
CA LYS A 117 -2.42 22.00 -10.02
C LYS A 117 -2.49 21.10 -11.27
N ALA A 118 -1.60 20.13 -11.37
CA ALA A 118 -1.53 19.23 -12.53
C ALA A 118 -2.71 18.23 -12.51
N LEU A 119 -3.07 17.70 -11.34
CA LEU A 119 -4.21 16.79 -11.19
C LEU A 119 -5.53 17.45 -11.61
N TYR A 120 -5.88 18.60 -11.00
CA TYR A 120 -7.20 19.22 -11.21
C TYR A 120 -7.34 19.96 -12.55
N LYS A 121 -6.23 20.33 -13.18
CA LYS A 121 -6.22 20.89 -14.53
C LYS A 121 -5.97 19.84 -15.62
N GLY A 122 -5.68 18.61 -15.24
CA GLY A 122 -5.40 17.51 -16.17
C GLY A 122 -6.67 16.99 -16.86
N GLU A 123 -6.49 16.43 -18.05
CA GLU A 123 -7.59 15.89 -18.85
C GLU A 123 -8.32 14.74 -18.17
N ASN A 124 -7.59 13.88 -17.43
CA ASN A 124 -8.19 12.77 -16.70
C ASN A 124 -9.17 13.23 -15.61
N ALA A 125 -8.91 14.38 -14.95
CA ALA A 125 -9.85 14.94 -13.98
C ALA A 125 -11.17 15.32 -14.67
N LYS A 126 -11.12 15.99 -15.83
CA LYS A 126 -12.29 16.35 -16.63
C LYS A 126 -13.02 15.09 -17.11
N ILE A 127 -12.30 14.12 -17.69
CA ILE A 127 -12.87 12.85 -18.15
C ILE A 127 -13.64 12.15 -17.02
N GLY A 128 -13.07 12.12 -15.82
CA GLY A 128 -13.70 11.50 -14.65
C GLY A 128 -14.99 12.21 -14.23
N LEU A 129 -14.96 13.54 -14.14
CA LEU A 129 -16.12 14.35 -13.76
C LEU A 129 -17.25 14.25 -14.80
N ASP A 130 -16.93 14.36 -16.08
CA ASP A 130 -17.90 14.23 -17.18
C ASP A 130 -18.53 12.82 -17.20
N ALA A 131 -17.70 11.78 -17.04
CA ALA A 131 -18.18 10.40 -16.99
C ALA A 131 -19.09 10.13 -15.79
N PHE A 132 -18.78 10.73 -14.63
CA PHE A 132 -19.62 10.65 -13.44
C PHE A 132 -20.98 11.35 -13.65
N ALA A 133 -20.98 12.56 -14.21
CA ALA A 133 -22.20 13.29 -14.51
C ALA A 133 -23.09 12.53 -15.52
N ASP A 134 -22.49 11.94 -16.54
CA ASP A 134 -23.17 11.18 -17.60
C ASP A 134 -23.51 9.73 -17.19
N LYS A 135 -23.16 9.29 -15.98
CA LYS A 135 -23.33 7.91 -15.49
C LYS A 135 -22.75 6.83 -16.42
N ARG A 136 -21.61 7.11 -17.03
CA ARG A 136 -20.88 6.21 -17.94
C ARG A 136 -19.51 5.86 -17.39
N LEU A 137 -18.88 4.83 -17.93
CA LEU A 137 -17.50 4.48 -17.60
C LEU A 137 -16.53 5.46 -18.25
N PRO A 138 -15.54 5.96 -17.50
CA PRO A 138 -14.50 6.83 -18.03
C PRO A 138 -13.52 6.06 -18.93
N LYS A 139 -12.98 6.73 -19.94
CA LYS A 139 -11.87 6.24 -20.76
C LYS A 139 -10.65 7.09 -20.45
N TRP A 140 -9.78 6.57 -19.59
CA TRP A 140 -8.61 7.28 -19.13
C TRP A 140 -7.54 7.41 -20.20
N LEU A 141 -6.85 8.55 -20.20
CA LEU A 141 -5.64 8.79 -20.98
C LEU A 141 -4.40 8.40 -20.14
N PRO A 142 -3.25 8.13 -20.79
CA PRO A 142 -1.99 8.00 -20.07
C PRO A 142 -1.70 9.20 -19.17
N SER A 143 -1.05 8.98 -18.03
CA SER A 143 -0.70 10.06 -17.10
C SER A 143 0.37 10.97 -17.68
N ASN A 144 0.23 12.27 -17.39
CA ASN A 144 1.22 13.32 -17.66
C ASN A 144 1.82 13.89 -16.36
N LEU A 145 1.62 13.20 -15.21
CA LEU A 145 2.19 13.55 -13.89
C LEU A 145 3.59 13.02 -13.70
#